data_15d10ea00e4c8111212a82070ee8adda
#
_entry.id   15d10ea00e4c8111212a82070ee8adda
#
_cell.length_a   1.000
_cell.length_b   1.000
_cell.length_c   1.000
_cell.angle_alpha   90.00
_cell.angle_beta   90.00
_cell.angle_gamma   90.00
#
_symmetry.space_group_name_H-M   'P 1'
#
loop_
_entity.id
_entity.type
_entity.pdbx_description
1 polymer ?
#
loop_
_entity_poly.entity_id
_entity_poly.type
_entity_poly.pdbx_seq_one_letter_code
_entity_poly.pdbx_strand_id
1 'polypeptide(L)'
;VTFRSDSSHVPTIVLNDGNVIPQLGFGVFQVPAEDVTGVTAEALKVGYRSIDTAAIYGNEEGVGRAIRESGIPRDELFITTKLWNADQGYDSTLRAFDSSMSRLGLDYLDLYLIHWPVPSAGRYVDTFRAFQALRSQGRIGSIGVSNFRVIDLETLIADTGEIPSVNQIELHPTLAQRDLRQYDANHAIATEAWSPLGQGTLLDNSAIVDIAKQLDRTPAQVIIRWHLQLGNIVIPKSVTPSRIAENFDVFTFELDAEAMESISRLDSGKRIGPDPATFSAGLG
;
A
#
# COMPACT_ATOMS: atom_id res chain seq x y z
N VAL A 1 -4.40 29.72 21.59
CA VAL A 1 -3.85 28.40 21.87
C VAL A 1 -3.11 27.97 20.62
N THR A 2 -1.79 28.06 20.64
CA THR A 2 -0.92 27.67 19.52
C THR A 2 -0.77 26.16 19.57
N PHE A 3 -1.42 25.44 18.66
CA PHE A 3 -1.12 24.04 18.42
C PHE A 3 0.28 23.95 17.83
N ARG A 4 1.27 23.53 18.60
CA ARG A 4 2.50 22.97 18.06
C ARG A 4 2.08 21.64 17.43
N SER A 5 2.02 21.58 16.10
CA SER A 5 1.98 20.32 15.38
C SER A 5 3.29 19.60 15.69
N ASP A 6 3.19 18.48 16.41
CA ASP A 6 4.29 17.54 16.55
C ASP A 6 4.48 16.91 15.16
N SER A 7 5.44 17.43 14.40
CA SER A 7 5.71 17.11 13.00
C SER A 7 6.31 15.70 12.80
N SER A 8 6.35 14.91 13.85
CA SER A 8 6.92 13.55 13.86
C SER A 8 5.86 12.44 13.75
N HIS A 9 4.57 12.79 13.75
CA HIS A 9 3.51 11.76 13.76
C HIS A 9 2.86 11.62 12.38
N VAL A 10 3.02 10.44 11.76
CA VAL A 10 2.30 10.09 10.52
C VAL A 10 0.80 10.04 10.82
N PRO A 11 -0.05 10.78 10.10
CA PRO A 11 -1.50 10.65 10.23
C PRO A 11 -1.97 9.22 9.99
N THR A 12 -3.10 8.87 10.58
CA THR A 12 -3.69 7.54 10.45
C THR A 12 -5.07 7.60 9.81
N ILE A 13 -5.45 6.51 9.16
CA ILE A 13 -6.79 6.29 8.60
C ILE A 13 -7.46 5.18 9.41
N VAL A 14 -8.69 5.42 9.83
CA VAL A 14 -9.54 4.40 10.46
C VAL A 14 -10.18 3.57 9.35
N LEU A 15 -9.93 2.27 9.35
CA LEU A 15 -10.51 1.32 8.40
C LEU A 15 -11.96 0.97 8.77
N ASN A 16 -12.71 0.38 7.84
CA ASN A 16 -14.11 0.01 8.06
C ASN A 16 -14.33 -1.07 9.13
N ASP A 17 -13.30 -1.80 9.49
CA ASP A 17 -13.29 -2.79 10.58
C ASP A 17 -12.86 -2.22 11.94
N GLY A 18 -12.57 -0.92 12.01
CA GLY A 18 -12.16 -0.19 13.21
C GLY A 18 -10.67 -0.20 13.50
N ASN A 19 -9.86 -0.95 12.76
CA ASN A 19 -8.40 -0.89 12.84
C ASN A 19 -7.87 0.42 12.25
N VAL A 20 -6.62 0.75 12.57
CA VAL A 20 -6.01 2.02 12.19
C VAL A 20 -4.72 1.75 11.42
N ILE A 21 -4.59 2.35 10.23
CA ILE A 21 -3.42 2.24 9.36
C ILE A 21 -2.70 3.58 9.23
N PRO A 22 -1.36 3.65 9.32
CA PRO A 22 -0.61 4.86 8.98
C PRO A 22 -0.85 5.28 7.53
N GLN A 23 -1.11 6.56 7.29
CA GLN A 23 -1.39 7.08 5.94
C GLN A 23 -0.14 7.07 5.04
N LEU A 24 1.06 7.05 5.61
CA LEU A 24 2.32 6.87 4.91
C LEU A 24 3.00 5.58 5.39
N GLY A 25 3.18 4.64 4.49
CA GLY A 25 3.92 3.40 4.68
C GLY A 25 5.16 3.33 3.79
N PHE A 26 5.90 2.24 3.89
CA PHE A 26 7.10 1.97 3.12
C PHE A 26 6.95 0.67 2.33
N GLY A 27 7.00 0.75 1.00
CA GLY A 27 6.94 -0.40 0.10
C GLY A 27 8.32 -1.00 -0.16
N VAL A 28 8.40 -2.33 -0.31
CA VAL A 28 9.64 -3.04 -0.62
C VAL A 28 9.61 -3.80 -1.95
N PHE A 29 8.68 -3.48 -2.83
CA PHE A 29 8.65 -4.08 -4.18
C PHE A 29 9.95 -3.79 -4.94
N GLN A 30 10.52 -4.81 -5.59
CA GLN A 30 11.81 -4.74 -6.31
C GLN A 30 13.01 -4.34 -5.42
N VAL A 31 12.92 -4.52 -4.11
CA VAL A 31 14.11 -4.48 -3.24
C VAL A 31 14.67 -5.89 -3.19
N PRO A 32 15.95 -6.10 -3.61
CA PRO A 32 16.58 -7.42 -3.56
C PRO A 32 16.56 -8.02 -2.15
N ALA A 33 16.48 -9.35 -2.06
CA ALA A 33 16.41 -10.05 -0.77
C ALA A 33 17.63 -9.79 0.12
N GLU A 34 18.81 -9.60 -0.48
CA GLU A 34 20.06 -9.25 0.22
C GLU A 34 20.05 -7.84 0.80
N ASP A 35 19.32 -6.90 0.21
CA ASP A 35 19.29 -5.48 0.60
C ASP A 35 18.12 -5.14 1.52
N VAL A 36 17.01 -5.90 1.46
CA VAL A 36 15.74 -5.51 2.07
C VAL A 36 15.82 -5.33 3.58
N THR A 37 16.66 -6.10 4.27
CA THR A 37 16.85 -5.95 5.72
C THR A 37 17.41 -4.56 6.05
N GLY A 38 18.46 -4.14 5.38
CA GLY A 38 19.07 -2.81 5.59
C GLY A 38 18.16 -1.66 5.19
N VAL A 39 17.47 -1.80 4.05
CA VAL A 39 16.53 -0.79 3.53
C VAL A 39 15.33 -0.63 4.47
N THR A 40 14.76 -1.73 4.96
CA THR A 40 13.64 -1.69 5.92
C THR A 40 14.08 -1.13 7.26
N ALA A 41 15.26 -1.51 7.76
CA ALA A 41 15.80 -0.96 9.00
C ALA A 41 16.00 0.56 8.91
N GLU A 42 16.48 1.08 7.77
CA GLU A 42 16.62 2.53 7.57
C GLU A 42 15.24 3.22 7.55
N ALA A 43 14.22 2.64 6.90
CA ALA A 43 12.87 3.17 6.93
C ALA A 43 12.31 3.24 8.36
N LEU A 44 12.45 2.17 9.14
CA LEU A 44 12.02 2.12 10.55
C LEU A 44 12.75 3.18 11.41
N LYS A 45 14.06 3.36 11.20
CA LYS A 45 14.88 4.35 11.88
C LYS A 45 14.45 5.78 11.56
N VAL A 46 14.07 6.07 10.32
CA VAL A 46 13.55 7.37 9.87
C VAL A 46 12.20 7.69 10.54
N GLY A 47 11.39 6.68 10.86
CA GLY A 47 10.08 6.86 11.52
C GLY A 47 8.92 6.16 10.85
N TYR A 48 9.11 5.46 9.73
CA TYR A 48 8.05 4.62 9.17
C TYR A 48 7.60 3.57 10.18
N ARG A 49 6.29 3.32 10.24
CA ARG A 49 5.68 2.31 11.10
C ARG A 49 4.78 1.35 10.32
N SER A 50 4.54 1.61 9.04
CA SER A 50 3.83 0.72 8.12
C SER A 50 4.81 0.20 7.07
N ILE A 51 4.90 -1.13 6.91
CA ILE A 51 5.78 -1.82 5.94
C ILE A 51 4.93 -2.72 5.08
N ASP A 52 5.04 -2.56 3.76
CA ASP A 52 4.31 -3.32 2.75
C ASP A 52 5.24 -4.22 1.94
N THR A 53 5.01 -5.53 2.02
CA THR A 53 5.69 -6.55 1.23
C THR A 53 4.69 -7.45 0.52
N ALA A 54 5.12 -8.55 -0.09
CA ALA A 54 4.28 -9.60 -0.67
C ALA A 54 5.06 -10.92 -0.80
N ALA A 55 4.35 -12.04 -0.78
CA ALA A 55 4.95 -13.37 -0.93
C ALA A 55 5.81 -13.49 -2.20
N ILE A 56 5.33 -12.96 -3.33
CA ILE A 56 6.02 -13.02 -4.63
C ILE A 56 7.30 -12.18 -4.68
N TYR A 57 7.49 -11.21 -3.77
CA TYR A 57 8.71 -10.38 -3.80
C TYR A 57 9.97 -11.14 -3.37
N GLY A 58 9.80 -12.29 -2.71
CA GLY A 58 10.92 -13.13 -2.26
C GLY A 58 11.77 -12.49 -1.15
N ASN A 59 11.25 -11.46 -0.48
CA ASN A 59 12.00 -10.66 0.49
C ASN A 59 11.37 -10.61 1.90
N GLU A 60 10.28 -11.35 2.14
CA GLU A 60 9.57 -11.36 3.44
C GLU A 60 10.50 -11.73 4.62
N GLU A 61 11.45 -12.65 4.44
CA GLU A 61 12.40 -13.05 5.49
C GLU A 61 13.28 -11.88 5.95
N GLY A 62 13.76 -11.09 4.98
CA GLY A 62 14.58 -9.90 5.28
C GLY A 62 13.78 -8.78 5.93
N VAL A 63 12.51 -8.60 5.55
CA VAL A 63 11.58 -7.68 6.24
C VAL A 63 11.37 -8.12 7.69
N GLY A 64 11.05 -9.39 7.90
CA GLY A 64 10.88 -9.95 9.25
C GLY A 64 12.12 -9.81 10.12
N ARG A 65 13.32 -9.98 9.53
CA ARG A 65 14.61 -9.74 10.22
C ARG A 65 14.75 -8.29 10.66
N ALA A 66 14.49 -7.33 9.77
CA ALA A 66 14.57 -5.91 10.09
C ALA A 66 13.61 -5.51 11.22
N ILE A 67 12.37 -6.05 11.21
CA ILE A 67 11.39 -5.83 12.26
C ILE A 67 11.91 -6.33 13.62
N ARG A 68 12.39 -7.56 13.70
CA ARG A 68 12.92 -8.12 14.95
C ARG A 68 14.15 -7.36 15.46
N GLU A 69 15.04 -6.95 14.58
CA GLU A 69 16.28 -6.24 14.93
C GLU A 69 16.05 -4.77 15.26
N SER A 70 14.91 -4.19 14.88
CA SER A 70 14.59 -2.78 15.13
C SER A 70 14.41 -2.43 16.61
N GLY A 71 14.01 -3.41 17.43
CA GLY A 71 13.65 -3.20 18.82
C GLY A 71 12.34 -2.43 19.03
N ILE A 72 11.60 -2.10 17.95
CA ILE A 72 10.31 -1.44 18.03
C ILE A 72 9.26 -2.47 18.48
N PRO A 73 8.40 -2.15 19.46
CA PRO A 73 7.31 -3.04 19.85
C PRO A 73 6.44 -3.43 18.65
N ARG A 74 6.05 -4.70 18.54
CA ARG A 74 5.31 -5.22 17.38
C ARG A 74 3.96 -4.51 17.18
N ASP A 75 3.31 -4.11 18.26
CA ASP A 75 2.04 -3.37 18.28
C ASP A 75 2.16 -1.89 17.86
N GLU A 76 3.38 -1.37 17.74
CA GLU A 76 3.64 -0.07 17.13
C GLU A 76 3.85 -0.14 15.60
N LEU A 77 3.88 -1.35 15.03
CA LEU A 77 4.11 -1.59 13.61
C LEU A 77 2.85 -2.09 12.92
N PHE A 78 2.63 -1.61 11.71
CA PHE A 78 1.59 -2.07 10.79
C PHE A 78 2.24 -2.84 9.63
N ILE A 79 2.06 -4.15 9.58
CA ILE A 79 2.74 -5.02 8.61
C ILE A 79 1.73 -5.61 7.65
N THR A 80 1.97 -5.37 6.35
CA THR A 80 1.17 -5.87 5.24
C THR A 80 1.98 -6.86 4.42
N THR A 81 1.38 -8.00 4.09
CA THR A 81 1.84 -8.85 2.99
C THR A 81 0.66 -9.27 2.11
N LYS A 82 0.94 -9.94 0.97
CA LYS A 82 -0.05 -10.24 -0.05
C LYS A 82 0.05 -11.71 -0.50
N LEU A 83 -1.10 -12.32 -0.68
CA LEU A 83 -1.24 -13.66 -1.27
C LEU A 83 -0.98 -13.60 -2.76
N TRP A 84 -0.08 -14.44 -3.26
CA TRP A 84 0.17 -14.51 -4.69
C TRP A 84 -0.91 -15.27 -5.46
N ASN A 85 -1.02 -15.01 -6.75
CA ASN A 85 -2.07 -15.54 -7.63
C ASN A 85 -2.15 -17.07 -7.66
N ALA A 86 -0.99 -17.75 -7.68
CA ALA A 86 -0.90 -19.21 -7.70
C ALA A 86 -1.50 -19.88 -6.45
N ASP A 87 -1.56 -19.14 -5.35
CA ASP A 87 -2.01 -19.65 -4.04
C ASP A 87 -3.48 -19.33 -3.76
N GLN A 88 -4.22 -18.77 -4.72
CA GLN A 88 -5.64 -18.48 -4.56
C GLN A 88 -6.48 -19.77 -4.41
N GLY A 89 -7.54 -19.69 -3.61
CA GLY A 89 -8.42 -20.76 -3.18
C GLY A 89 -8.37 -20.92 -1.66
N TYR A 90 -9.37 -21.58 -1.06
CA TYR A 90 -9.49 -21.59 0.40
C TYR A 90 -8.29 -22.28 1.08
N ASP A 91 -8.07 -23.59 0.81
CA ASP A 91 -7.02 -24.35 1.50
C ASP A 91 -5.60 -23.93 1.09
N SER A 92 -5.39 -23.55 -0.17
CA SER A 92 -4.11 -23.02 -0.65
C SER A 92 -3.75 -21.71 0.02
N THR A 93 -4.73 -20.83 0.23
CA THR A 93 -4.55 -19.57 0.98
C THR A 93 -4.10 -19.83 2.41
N LEU A 94 -4.70 -20.77 3.14
CA LEU A 94 -4.29 -21.09 4.51
C LEU A 94 -2.82 -21.53 4.58
N ARG A 95 -2.40 -22.42 3.66
CA ARG A 95 -0.99 -22.85 3.57
C ARG A 95 -0.03 -21.73 3.17
N ALA A 96 -0.42 -20.88 2.24
CA ALA A 96 0.40 -19.76 1.79
C ALA A 96 0.55 -18.72 2.91
N PHE A 97 -0.50 -18.47 3.68
CA PHE A 97 -0.44 -17.61 4.85
C PHE A 97 0.57 -18.15 5.88
N ASP A 98 0.50 -19.44 6.24
CA ASP A 98 1.46 -20.05 7.17
C ASP A 98 2.90 -19.93 6.67
N SER A 99 3.11 -20.06 5.37
CA SER A 99 4.42 -19.91 4.73
C SER A 99 4.92 -18.45 4.83
N SER A 100 4.07 -17.46 4.59
CA SER A 100 4.43 -16.03 4.76
C SER A 100 4.74 -15.71 6.22
N MET A 101 3.93 -16.20 7.17
CA MET A 101 4.17 -15.99 8.60
C MET A 101 5.49 -16.59 9.05
N SER A 102 5.84 -17.79 8.56
CA SER A 102 7.13 -18.44 8.82
C SER A 102 8.31 -17.60 8.29
N ARG A 103 8.22 -17.04 7.06
CA ARG A 103 9.26 -16.19 6.51
C ARG A 103 9.39 -14.86 7.26
N LEU A 104 8.28 -14.21 7.56
CA LEU A 104 8.25 -12.97 8.34
C LEU A 104 8.69 -13.19 9.80
N GLY A 105 8.44 -14.39 10.35
CA GLY A 105 8.69 -14.70 11.75
C GLY A 105 7.80 -13.89 12.70
N LEU A 106 6.53 -13.73 12.34
CA LEU A 106 5.52 -12.97 13.07
C LEU A 106 4.38 -13.89 13.51
N ASP A 107 3.68 -13.52 14.59
CA ASP A 107 2.53 -14.27 15.09
C ASP A 107 1.21 -13.84 14.44
N TYR A 108 1.12 -12.59 13.98
CA TYR A 108 -0.05 -12.02 13.31
C TYR A 108 0.37 -10.98 12.25
N LEU A 109 -0.54 -10.71 11.29
CA LEU A 109 -0.46 -9.60 10.35
C LEU A 109 -1.48 -8.51 10.71
N ASP A 110 -1.13 -7.26 10.43
CA ASP A 110 -2.08 -6.15 10.52
C ASP A 110 -3.00 -6.11 9.31
N LEU A 111 -2.47 -6.38 8.11
CA LEU A 111 -3.25 -6.42 6.87
C LEU A 111 -2.77 -7.54 5.94
N TYR A 112 -3.70 -8.32 5.41
CA TYR A 112 -3.42 -9.31 4.38
C TYR A 112 -4.25 -9.02 3.14
N LEU A 113 -3.58 -8.97 1.96
CA LEU A 113 -4.21 -8.61 0.70
C LEU A 113 -4.22 -9.77 -0.30
N ILE A 114 -5.31 -9.92 -1.06
CA ILE A 114 -5.27 -10.65 -2.33
C ILE A 114 -4.52 -9.78 -3.33
N HIS A 115 -3.38 -10.27 -3.88
CA HIS A 115 -2.49 -9.44 -4.69
C HIS A 115 -3.11 -8.98 -6.02
N TRP A 116 -3.86 -9.85 -6.69
CA TRP A 116 -4.60 -9.57 -7.91
C TRP A 116 -5.91 -10.36 -7.94
N PRO A 117 -6.99 -9.84 -8.57
CA PRO A 117 -8.26 -10.57 -8.64
C PRO A 117 -8.16 -11.83 -9.51
N VAL A 118 -7.37 -11.80 -10.58
CA VAL A 118 -7.28 -12.86 -11.58
C VAL A 118 -8.67 -13.39 -11.97
N PRO A 119 -9.52 -12.59 -12.63
CA PRO A 119 -10.93 -12.94 -12.87
C PRO A 119 -11.11 -14.26 -13.63
N SER A 120 -10.15 -14.58 -14.51
CA SER A 120 -10.15 -15.83 -15.28
C SER A 120 -10.03 -17.11 -14.44
N ALA A 121 -9.47 -17.01 -13.23
CA ALA A 121 -9.36 -18.13 -12.30
C ALA A 121 -10.61 -18.31 -11.43
N GLY A 122 -11.35 -17.23 -11.16
CA GLY A 122 -12.57 -17.25 -10.36
C GLY A 122 -12.37 -17.69 -8.89
N ARG A 123 -11.16 -17.50 -8.32
CA ARG A 123 -10.80 -18.07 -7.00
C ARG A 123 -10.76 -17.05 -5.87
N TYR A 124 -10.81 -15.75 -6.17
CA TYR A 124 -10.61 -14.71 -5.15
C TYR A 124 -11.71 -14.70 -4.07
N VAL A 125 -12.92 -15.15 -4.38
CA VAL A 125 -14.02 -15.25 -3.41
C VAL A 125 -13.68 -16.29 -2.34
N ASP A 126 -13.24 -17.49 -2.73
CA ASP A 126 -12.84 -18.53 -1.78
C ASP A 126 -11.55 -18.14 -1.01
N THR A 127 -10.65 -17.43 -1.67
CA THR A 127 -9.48 -16.82 -1.03
C THR A 127 -9.88 -15.86 0.07
N PHE A 128 -10.85 -14.98 -0.20
CA PHE A 128 -11.31 -14.00 0.80
C PHE A 128 -12.04 -14.68 1.96
N ARG A 129 -12.79 -15.76 1.72
CA ARG A 129 -13.37 -16.59 2.78
C ARG A 129 -12.29 -17.20 3.69
N ALA A 130 -11.15 -17.59 3.15
CA ALA A 130 -10.01 -18.04 3.96
C ALA A 130 -9.44 -16.89 4.80
N PHE A 131 -9.39 -15.66 4.26
CA PHE A 131 -8.99 -14.47 5.02
C PHE A 131 -9.95 -14.20 6.18
N GLN A 132 -11.27 -14.31 5.95
CA GLN A 132 -12.29 -14.19 7.02
C GLN A 132 -12.06 -15.21 8.14
N ALA A 133 -11.73 -16.46 7.78
CA ALA A 133 -11.43 -17.51 8.75
C ALA A 133 -10.14 -17.20 9.54
N LEU A 134 -9.06 -16.78 8.88
CA LEU A 134 -7.81 -16.39 9.55
C LEU A 134 -8.01 -15.19 10.47
N ARG A 135 -8.80 -14.20 10.08
CA ARG A 135 -9.12 -13.06 10.93
C ARG A 135 -9.95 -13.48 12.15
N SER A 136 -10.93 -14.36 12.00
CA SER A 136 -11.71 -14.88 13.12
C SER A 136 -10.87 -15.63 14.14
N GLN A 137 -9.72 -16.17 13.72
CA GLN A 137 -8.72 -16.80 14.58
C GLN A 137 -7.74 -15.82 15.23
N GLY A 138 -7.88 -14.51 14.95
CA GLY A 138 -6.97 -13.48 15.45
C GLY A 138 -5.59 -13.46 14.77
N ARG A 139 -5.42 -14.13 13.63
CA ARG A 139 -4.16 -14.20 12.90
C ARG A 139 -3.93 -13.04 11.94
N ILE A 140 -5.00 -12.35 11.56
CA ILE A 140 -5.00 -11.16 10.71
C ILE A 140 -5.86 -10.09 11.38
N GLY A 141 -5.40 -8.84 11.41
CA GLY A 141 -6.18 -7.70 11.88
C GLY A 141 -7.22 -7.29 10.85
N SER A 142 -6.77 -6.81 9.71
CA SER A 142 -7.61 -6.34 8.58
C SER A 142 -7.41 -7.20 7.35
N ILE A 143 -8.47 -7.37 6.56
CA ILE A 143 -8.43 -8.10 5.29
C ILE A 143 -8.80 -7.17 4.14
N GLY A 144 -8.05 -7.27 3.05
CA GLY A 144 -8.23 -6.40 1.90
C GLY A 144 -7.83 -7.06 0.59
N VAL A 145 -7.83 -6.23 -0.43
CA VAL A 145 -7.54 -6.65 -1.80
C VAL A 145 -6.56 -5.69 -2.46
N SER A 146 -5.97 -6.12 -3.57
CA SER A 146 -5.14 -5.28 -4.40
C SER A 146 -5.49 -5.47 -5.88
N ASN A 147 -5.50 -4.35 -6.62
CA ASN A 147 -5.82 -4.32 -8.05
C ASN A 147 -7.26 -4.75 -8.41
N PHE A 148 -8.19 -4.68 -7.48
CA PHE A 148 -9.59 -4.99 -7.75
C PHE A 148 -10.26 -3.81 -8.45
N ARG A 149 -11.00 -4.11 -9.53
CA ARG A 149 -11.89 -3.18 -10.23
C ARG A 149 -13.25 -3.14 -9.52
N VAL A 150 -14.08 -2.18 -9.86
CA VAL A 150 -15.45 -2.08 -9.31
C VAL A 150 -16.19 -3.42 -9.45
N ILE A 151 -16.18 -4.03 -10.63
CA ILE A 151 -16.88 -5.31 -10.88
C ILE A 151 -16.36 -6.45 -9.99
N ASP A 152 -15.04 -6.47 -9.71
CA ASP A 152 -14.44 -7.49 -8.86
C ASP A 152 -14.83 -7.27 -7.38
N LEU A 153 -14.90 -6.00 -6.95
CA LEU A 153 -15.36 -5.63 -5.61
C LEU A 153 -16.84 -5.95 -5.41
N GLU A 154 -17.68 -5.60 -6.37
CA GLU A 154 -19.13 -5.92 -6.33
C GLU A 154 -19.36 -7.43 -6.19
N THR A 155 -18.66 -8.23 -7.00
CA THR A 155 -18.73 -9.69 -6.92
C THR A 155 -18.27 -10.20 -5.56
N LEU A 156 -17.11 -9.71 -5.08
CA LEU A 156 -16.57 -10.11 -3.79
C LEU A 156 -17.53 -9.83 -2.66
N ILE A 157 -18.07 -8.62 -2.60
CA ILE A 157 -18.98 -8.17 -1.55
C ILE A 157 -20.30 -8.97 -1.61
N ALA A 158 -20.86 -9.17 -2.81
CA ALA A 158 -22.09 -9.94 -2.98
C ALA A 158 -21.94 -11.39 -2.51
N ASP A 159 -20.82 -12.04 -2.83
CA ASP A 159 -20.60 -13.47 -2.58
C ASP A 159 -20.08 -13.78 -1.16
N THR A 160 -19.42 -12.80 -0.51
CA THR A 160 -18.85 -13.00 0.84
C THR A 160 -19.63 -12.30 1.94
N GLY A 161 -20.48 -11.31 1.57
CA GLY A 161 -21.21 -10.47 2.52
C GLY A 161 -20.33 -9.46 3.27
N GLU A 162 -19.06 -9.27 2.85
CA GLU A 162 -18.13 -8.42 3.55
C GLU A 162 -17.40 -7.46 2.61
N ILE A 163 -17.21 -6.23 3.09
CA ILE A 163 -16.50 -5.16 2.39
C ILE A 163 -15.01 -5.24 2.78
N PRO A 164 -14.07 -5.33 1.82
CA PRO A 164 -12.65 -5.31 2.12
C PRO A 164 -12.24 -3.97 2.78
N SER A 165 -11.29 -4.01 3.72
CA SER A 165 -10.89 -2.80 4.43
C SER A 165 -10.01 -1.88 3.57
N VAL A 166 -9.24 -2.45 2.65
CA VAL A 166 -8.31 -1.73 1.76
C VAL A 166 -8.42 -2.28 0.35
N ASN A 167 -8.36 -1.39 -0.64
CA ASN A 167 -8.07 -1.71 -2.03
C ASN A 167 -6.74 -1.02 -2.43
N GLN A 168 -5.66 -1.79 -2.57
CA GLN A 168 -4.35 -1.27 -2.95
C GLN A 168 -4.20 -1.29 -4.47
N ILE A 169 -4.11 -0.13 -5.11
CA ILE A 169 -4.17 0.02 -6.56
C ILE A 169 -2.98 0.80 -7.12
N GLU A 170 -2.67 0.60 -8.41
CA GLU A 170 -1.80 1.51 -9.13
C GLU A 170 -2.42 2.90 -9.12
N LEU A 171 -1.73 3.87 -8.51
CA LEU A 171 -2.24 5.22 -8.44
C LEU A 171 -1.09 6.23 -8.40
N HIS A 172 -1.09 7.14 -9.34
CA HIS A 172 -0.12 8.23 -9.49
C HIS A 172 -0.74 9.35 -10.35
N PRO A 173 -0.12 10.53 -10.47
CA PRO A 173 -0.72 11.65 -11.18
C PRO A 173 -1.21 11.37 -12.60
N THR A 174 -0.58 10.46 -13.36
CA THR A 174 -1.03 10.08 -14.71
C THR A 174 -2.06 8.95 -14.75
N LEU A 175 -2.37 8.35 -13.59
CA LEU A 175 -3.42 7.35 -13.39
C LEU A 175 -4.12 7.62 -12.06
N ALA A 176 -4.97 8.61 -11.99
CA ALA A 176 -5.63 9.05 -10.76
C ALA A 176 -6.80 8.16 -10.32
N GLN A 177 -7.27 7.27 -11.18
CA GLN A 177 -8.35 6.28 -10.92
C GLN A 177 -9.56 6.87 -10.15
N ARG A 178 -10.05 8.01 -10.56
CA ARG A 178 -11.07 8.81 -9.85
C ARG A 178 -12.34 8.01 -9.55
N ASP A 179 -12.84 7.28 -10.54
CA ASP A 179 -14.10 6.52 -10.40
C ASP A 179 -13.95 5.37 -9.40
N LEU A 180 -12.81 4.65 -9.46
CA LEU A 180 -12.53 3.57 -8.52
C LEU A 180 -12.35 4.10 -7.10
N ARG A 181 -11.60 5.19 -6.91
CA ARG A 181 -11.44 5.83 -5.60
C ARG A 181 -12.76 6.35 -5.04
N GLN A 182 -13.63 6.88 -5.90
CA GLN A 182 -14.97 7.31 -5.49
C GLN A 182 -15.84 6.12 -5.07
N TYR A 183 -15.73 4.99 -5.79
CA TYR A 183 -16.40 3.75 -5.42
C TYR A 183 -15.90 3.26 -4.06
N ASP A 184 -14.56 3.18 -3.89
CA ASP A 184 -13.93 2.78 -2.63
C ASP A 184 -14.44 3.66 -1.46
N ALA A 185 -14.39 4.98 -1.62
CA ALA A 185 -14.86 5.93 -0.60
C ALA A 185 -16.35 5.76 -0.25
N ASN A 186 -17.22 5.54 -1.25
CA ASN A 186 -18.65 5.33 -1.04
C ASN A 186 -18.96 4.03 -0.27
N HIS A 187 -18.04 3.07 -0.29
CA HIS A 187 -18.15 1.78 0.40
C HIS A 187 -17.26 1.69 1.65
N ALA A 188 -16.69 2.80 2.10
CA ALA A 188 -15.76 2.85 3.23
C ALA A 188 -14.54 1.91 3.06
N ILE A 189 -14.08 1.70 1.83
CA ILE A 189 -12.85 1.01 1.49
C ILE A 189 -11.73 2.05 1.45
N ALA A 190 -10.64 1.84 2.18
CA ALA A 190 -9.49 2.71 2.10
C ALA A 190 -8.71 2.45 0.81
N THR A 191 -8.43 3.51 0.03
CA THR A 191 -7.58 3.40 -1.17
C THR A 191 -6.12 3.52 -0.78
N GLU A 192 -5.31 2.54 -1.16
CA GLU A 192 -3.86 2.56 -0.98
C GLU A 192 -3.16 2.61 -2.34
N ALA A 193 -2.18 3.52 -2.48
CA ALA A 193 -1.48 3.77 -3.74
C ALA A 193 -0.17 3.01 -3.81
N TRP A 194 -0.06 2.01 -4.71
CA TRP A 194 1.23 1.47 -5.08
C TRP A 194 1.82 2.21 -6.30
N SER A 195 3.15 2.23 -6.43
CA SER A 195 3.92 3.04 -7.38
C SER A 195 3.50 4.52 -7.40
N PRO A 196 3.37 5.18 -6.24
CA PRO A 196 2.82 6.54 -6.15
C PRO A 196 3.62 7.57 -6.94
N LEU A 197 4.92 7.35 -7.14
CA LEU A 197 5.83 8.21 -7.90
C LEU A 197 5.91 7.84 -9.39
N GLY A 198 5.01 6.96 -9.89
CA GLY A 198 5.03 6.51 -11.27
C GLY A 198 6.36 5.86 -11.67
N GLN A 199 7.00 5.12 -10.76
CA GLN A 199 8.34 4.54 -10.94
C GLN A 199 9.41 5.58 -11.36
N GLY A 200 9.22 6.83 -10.94
CA GLY A 200 10.16 7.93 -11.21
C GLY A 200 9.90 8.68 -12.52
N THR A 201 8.98 8.23 -13.37
CA THR A 201 8.70 8.86 -14.68
C THR A 201 8.07 10.24 -14.59
N LEU A 202 7.60 10.64 -13.40
CA LEU A 202 6.93 11.91 -13.15
C LEU A 202 7.84 12.96 -12.49
N LEU A 203 9.04 12.57 -12.06
CA LEU A 203 9.92 13.46 -11.27
C LEU A 203 10.46 14.64 -12.09
N ASP A 204 10.49 14.51 -13.42
CA ASP A 204 10.94 15.56 -14.35
C ASP A 204 9.75 16.29 -15.03
N ASN A 205 8.51 16.02 -14.60
CA ASN A 205 7.34 16.71 -15.16
C ASN A 205 7.37 18.18 -14.76
N SER A 206 7.27 19.09 -15.75
CA SER A 206 7.45 20.53 -15.54
C SER A 206 6.49 21.11 -14.50
N ALA A 207 5.21 20.72 -14.52
CA ALA A 207 4.22 21.20 -13.57
C ALA A 207 4.57 20.80 -12.12
N ILE A 208 5.02 19.55 -11.93
CA ILE A 208 5.44 19.05 -10.61
C ILE A 208 6.74 19.73 -10.16
N VAL A 209 7.72 19.88 -11.07
CA VAL A 209 8.99 20.53 -10.80
C VAL A 209 8.80 22.01 -10.42
N ASP A 210 7.90 22.71 -11.07
CA ASP A 210 7.64 24.12 -10.77
C ASP A 210 6.96 24.30 -9.39
N ILE A 211 6.00 23.45 -9.04
CA ILE A 211 5.41 23.41 -7.70
C ILE A 211 6.49 23.07 -6.66
N ALA A 212 7.34 22.10 -6.93
CA ALA A 212 8.41 21.70 -6.03
C ALA A 212 9.38 22.84 -5.73
N LYS A 213 9.79 23.60 -6.77
CA LYS A 213 10.63 24.80 -6.60
C LYS A 213 9.97 25.89 -5.76
N GLN A 214 8.67 26.15 -5.98
CA GLN A 214 7.92 27.18 -5.22
C GLN A 214 7.84 26.84 -3.74
N LEU A 215 7.77 25.55 -3.41
CA LEU A 215 7.64 25.06 -2.03
C LEU A 215 8.98 24.74 -1.38
N ASP A 216 10.11 24.85 -2.08
CA ASP A 216 11.43 24.38 -1.63
C ASP A 216 11.37 22.89 -1.21
N ARG A 217 10.76 22.07 -2.07
CA ARG A 217 10.59 20.61 -1.90
C ARG A 217 11.05 19.87 -3.15
N THR A 218 11.16 18.53 -3.01
CA THR A 218 11.45 17.71 -4.19
C THR A 218 10.16 17.30 -4.90
N PRO A 219 10.23 16.97 -6.21
CA PRO A 219 9.09 16.42 -6.93
C PRO A 219 8.47 15.19 -6.26
N ALA A 220 9.28 14.32 -5.65
CA ALA A 220 8.80 13.15 -4.92
C ALA A 220 7.94 13.55 -3.70
N GLN A 221 8.40 14.52 -2.90
CA GLN A 221 7.65 15.05 -1.76
C GLN A 221 6.31 15.65 -2.20
N VAL A 222 6.31 16.41 -3.30
CA VAL A 222 5.09 17.03 -3.86
C VAL A 222 4.08 15.94 -4.27
N ILE A 223 4.50 14.89 -4.96
CA ILE A 223 3.61 13.80 -5.37
C ILE A 223 3.07 13.04 -4.14
N ILE A 224 3.92 12.71 -3.18
CA ILE A 224 3.48 12.03 -1.95
C ILE A 224 2.47 12.91 -1.20
N ARG A 225 2.74 14.22 -1.05
CA ARG A 225 1.81 15.15 -0.41
C ARG A 225 0.47 15.24 -1.13
N TRP A 226 0.46 15.23 -2.47
CA TRP A 226 -0.76 15.17 -3.26
C TRP A 226 -1.60 13.93 -2.92
N HIS A 227 -0.99 12.74 -2.82
CA HIS A 227 -1.70 11.53 -2.39
C HIS A 227 -2.31 11.67 -0.99
N LEU A 228 -1.53 12.18 -0.04
CA LEU A 228 -1.99 12.36 1.35
C LEU A 228 -3.18 13.32 1.41
N GLN A 229 -3.15 14.43 0.67
CA GLN A 229 -4.26 15.40 0.63
C GLN A 229 -5.49 14.88 -0.14
N LEU A 230 -5.33 13.89 -1.02
CA LEU A 230 -6.45 13.16 -1.61
C LEU A 230 -7.07 12.12 -0.66
N GLY A 231 -6.51 11.93 0.53
CA GLY A 231 -6.96 10.93 1.50
C GLY A 231 -6.48 9.50 1.22
N ASN A 232 -5.54 9.30 0.29
CA ASN A 232 -4.99 7.99 0.01
C ASN A 232 -3.97 7.57 1.09
N ILE A 233 -3.86 6.27 1.34
CA ILE A 233 -2.68 5.66 1.94
C ILE A 233 -1.62 5.55 0.84
N VAL A 234 -0.35 5.78 1.17
CA VAL A 234 0.72 5.81 0.16
C VAL A 234 1.95 5.05 0.63
N ILE A 235 2.50 4.20 -0.25
CA ILE A 235 3.64 3.32 0.04
C ILE A 235 4.80 3.56 -0.95
N PRO A 236 5.47 4.73 -0.89
CA PRO A 236 6.65 4.97 -1.72
C PRO A 236 7.77 3.99 -1.37
N LYS A 237 8.59 3.66 -2.37
CA LYS A 237 9.75 2.79 -2.24
C LYS A 237 11.01 3.55 -2.62
N SER A 238 12.07 3.37 -1.84
CA SER A 238 13.44 3.76 -2.20
C SER A 238 14.45 2.81 -1.57
N VAL A 239 15.60 2.64 -2.21
CA VAL A 239 16.76 1.93 -1.65
C VAL A 239 17.86 2.91 -1.19
N THR A 240 17.68 4.20 -1.44
CA THR A 240 18.65 5.25 -1.10
C THR A 240 18.27 5.89 0.24
N PRO A 241 19.10 5.81 1.28
CA PRO A 241 18.78 6.31 2.63
C PRO A 241 18.29 7.76 2.65
N SER A 242 18.97 8.66 1.90
CA SER A 242 18.55 10.07 1.83
C SER A 242 17.14 10.25 1.24
N ARG A 243 16.78 9.46 0.21
CA ARG A 243 15.44 9.50 -0.39
C ARG A 243 14.39 8.86 0.52
N ILE A 244 14.74 7.87 1.33
CA ILE A 244 13.84 7.28 2.34
C ILE A 244 13.44 8.38 3.34
N ALA A 245 14.42 9.14 3.85
CA ALA A 245 14.18 10.24 4.76
C ALA A 245 13.41 11.41 4.09
N GLU A 246 13.77 11.74 2.86
CA GLU A 246 13.11 12.79 2.06
C GLU A 246 11.63 12.45 1.82
N ASN A 247 11.32 11.22 1.42
CA ASN A 247 9.94 10.78 1.20
C ASN A 247 9.09 10.75 2.48
N PHE A 248 9.73 10.72 3.65
CA PHE A 248 9.06 10.80 4.95
C PHE A 248 8.76 12.24 5.37
N ASP A 249 9.58 13.22 4.96
CA ASP A 249 9.41 14.65 5.30
C ASP A 249 8.37 15.33 4.39
N VAL A 250 7.10 14.94 4.56
CA VAL A 250 5.97 15.40 3.73
C VAL A 250 4.82 15.99 4.54
N PHE A 251 5.01 16.15 5.85
CA PHE A 251 3.96 16.64 6.75
C PHE A 251 4.13 18.11 7.17
N THR A 252 5.23 18.75 6.76
CA THR A 252 5.60 20.11 7.13
C THR A 252 5.13 21.18 6.16
N PHE A 253 4.48 20.81 5.06
CA PHE A 253 3.95 21.70 4.02
C PHE A 253 2.60 21.18 3.48
N GLU A 254 1.90 22.03 2.76
CA GLU A 254 0.64 21.69 2.07
C GLU A 254 0.67 22.20 0.64
N LEU A 255 -0.03 21.50 -0.23
CA LEU A 255 -0.34 21.94 -1.58
C LEU A 255 -1.63 22.76 -1.51
N ASP A 256 -1.64 23.93 -2.12
CA ASP A 256 -2.85 24.69 -2.29
C ASP A 256 -3.77 24.08 -3.37
N ALA A 257 -4.96 24.64 -3.53
CA ALA A 257 -5.95 24.13 -4.47
C ALA A 257 -5.46 24.17 -5.92
N GLU A 258 -4.66 25.17 -6.30
CA GLU A 258 -4.12 25.30 -7.66
C GLU A 258 -3.06 24.23 -7.93
N ALA A 259 -2.16 23.98 -7.00
CA ALA A 259 -1.17 22.91 -7.09
C ALA A 259 -1.83 21.52 -7.16
N MET A 260 -2.82 21.27 -6.28
CA MET A 260 -3.60 20.02 -6.28
C MET A 260 -4.28 19.78 -7.63
N GLU A 261 -4.92 20.79 -8.18
CA GLU A 261 -5.61 20.70 -9.48
C GLU A 261 -4.62 20.56 -10.63
N SER A 262 -3.48 21.28 -10.59
CA SER A 262 -2.43 21.18 -11.61
C SER A 262 -1.87 19.76 -11.72
N ILE A 263 -1.60 19.11 -10.59
CA ILE A 263 -1.16 17.73 -10.57
C ILE A 263 -2.28 16.79 -11.06
N SER A 264 -3.51 17.01 -10.62
CA SER A 264 -4.66 16.19 -10.98
C SER A 264 -5.02 16.24 -12.48
N ARG A 265 -4.65 17.31 -13.19
CA ARG A 265 -4.80 17.43 -14.66
C ARG A 265 -3.81 16.58 -15.46
N LEU A 266 -2.79 16.03 -14.83
CA LEU A 266 -1.85 15.12 -15.49
C LEU A 266 -2.47 13.73 -15.76
N ASP A 267 -3.66 13.48 -15.22
CA ASP A 267 -4.38 12.21 -15.39
C ASP A 267 -4.67 11.96 -16.89
N SER A 268 -4.10 10.90 -17.39
CA SER A 268 -4.23 10.46 -18.78
C SER A 268 -4.72 9.02 -18.91
N GLY A 269 -5.04 8.38 -17.78
CA GLY A 269 -5.41 6.97 -17.71
C GLY A 269 -4.26 6.01 -18.04
N LYS A 270 -3.01 6.51 -18.08
CA LYS A 270 -1.86 5.71 -18.48
C LYS A 270 -1.34 4.84 -17.35
N ARG A 271 -1.48 3.52 -17.49
CA ARG A 271 -0.89 2.52 -16.60
C ARG A 271 0.60 2.32 -16.88
N ILE A 272 1.32 1.97 -15.82
CA ILE A 272 2.71 1.48 -15.85
C ILE A 272 2.72 -0.03 -15.58
N GLY A 273 1.85 -0.48 -14.69
CA GLY A 273 1.67 -1.89 -14.35
C GLY A 273 0.70 -2.62 -15.26
N PRO A 274 0.51 -3.93 -15.04
CA PRO A 274 -0.43 -4.76 -15.79
C PRO A 274 -1.89 -4.30 -15.63
N ASP A 275 -2.74 -4.65 -16.60
CA ASP A 275 -4.18 -4.46 -16.53
C ASP A 275 -4.81 -5.52 -15.62
N PRO A 276 -5.50 -5.14 -14.53
CA PRO A 276 -6.17 -6.08 -13.64
C PRO A 276 -7.22 -6.97 -14.30
N ALA A 277 -7.78 -6.52 -15.43
CA ALA A 277 -8.79 -7.29 -16.16
C ALA A 277 -8.23 -8.57 -16.78
N THR A 278 -6.95 -8.56 -17.14
CA THR A 278 -6.32 -9.62 -17.94
C THR A 278 -5.09 -10.25 -17.30
N PHE A 279 -4.56 -9.63 -16.24
CA PHE A 279 -3.36 -10.11 -15.58
C PHE A 279 -3.60 -11.47 -14.89
N SER A 280 -2.80 -12.46 -15.28
CA SER A 280 -2.95 -13.86 -14.80
C SER A 280 -1.60 -14.54 -14.51
N ALA A 281 -0.53 -13.76 -14.34
CA ALA A 281 0.79 -14.33 -14.03
C ALA A 281 0.76 -15.22 -12.78
N GLY A 282 1.47 -16.35 -12.82
CA GLY A 282 1.51 -17.33 -11.73
C GLY A 282 0.40 -18.40 -11.82
N LEU A 283 -0.49 -18.31 -12.82
CA LEU A 283 -1.36 -19.45 -13.18
C LEU A 283 -0.66 -20.19 -14.32
N GLY A 284 -0.20 -21.42 -14.07
CA GLY A 284 0.34 -22.33 -15.06
C GLY A 284 -0.74 -22.91 -15.95
#